data_428e6fcaecb911d0496ecd8d4246d983
#
_entry.id   428e6fcaecb911d0496ecd8d4246d983
#
_cell.length_a   1.000
_cell.length_b   1.000
_cell.length_c   1.000
_cell.angle_alpha   90.00
_cell.angle_beta   90.00
_cell.angle_gamma   90.00
#
_symmetry.space_group_name_H-M   'P 1'
#
loop_
_entity.id
_entity.type
_entity.pdbx_description
1 polymer ?
#
loop_
_entity_poly.entity_id
_entity_poly.type
_entity_poly.pdbx_seq_one_letter_code
_entity_poly.pdbx_strand_id
1 'polypeptide(L)'
;SPKKYDLGQVGRYRLNQQFNLKAPVEETVLTMDDIIQVINFLIDMRKGERGVDDIDHLGNRRVKTIGEQLTNQFSVALSRMTRTIHERMNLRESESITPQDLINSRVVTTVISTFFGTSQLSQFGDQTNPLAEITHKRRISALGPGGLTRERAGFEVRDVHYTHYGRLCPIETPEGPNIGLISSLAMFAEVNDHGFIESPYRKVRKNSSGSIITNKIEYLSADDEDRVLVSQASTKRDESGIITEDKIRARMKGDFPIVEPKDVDFVEVSPNQILSVAAALIPFLEHDDANRALMGSNMQRQAVPLMKPQSPI
;
A
#
# COMPACT_ATOMS: atom_id res chain seq x y z
N SER A 1 -13.70 2.28 -26.17
CA SER A 1 -13.11 3.51 -26.76
C SER A 1 -12.38 4.29 -25.70
N PRO A 2 -11.10 4.67 -25.89
CA PRO A 2 -10.29 5.40 -24.89
C PRO A 2 -10.93 6.70 -24.40
N LYS A 3 -11.77 7.32 -25.24
CA LYS A 3 -12.49 8.57 -24.89
C LYS A 3 -13.66 8.37 -23.92
N LYS A 4 -14.19 7.15 -23.80
CA LYS A 4 -15.37 6.85 -22.98
C LYS A 4 -15.06 6.01 -21.76
N TYR A 5 -14.09 5.11 -21.86
CA TYR A 5 -13.70 4.20 -20.80
C TYR A 5 -12.22 3.87 -20.91
N ASP A 6 -11.51 4.00 -19.81
CA ASP A 6 -10.11 3.69 -19.65
C ASP A 6 -9.92 2.95 -18.32
N LEU A 7 -9.24 1.81 -18.35
CA LEU A 7 -8.88 1.04 -17.15
C LEU A 7 -7.82 1.74 -16.31
N GLY A 8 -7.01 2.59 -16.96
CA GLY A 8 -5.75 3.03 -16.39
C GLY A 8 -4.72 1.90 -16.26
N GLN A 9 -3.48 2.25 -15.99
CA GLN A 9 -2.40 1.27 -15.84
C GLN A 9 -2.65 0.30 -14.68
N VAL A 10 -3.15 0.82 -13.56
CA VAL A 10 -3.46 -0.01 -12.36
C VAL A 10 -4.56 -1.02 -12.65
N GLY A 11 -5.63 -0.61 -13.35
CA GLY A 11 -6.72 -1.51 -13.74
C GLY A 11 -6.25 -2.61 -14.68
N ARG A 12 -5.39 -2.27 -15.66
CA ARG A 12 -4.77 -3.25 -16.55
C ARG A 12 -3.86 -4.23 -15.79
N TYR A 13 -3.01 -3.71 -14.89
CA TYR A 13 -2.18 -4.54 -14.03
C TYR A 13 -3.02 -5.55 -13.22
N ARG A 14 -4.10 -5.11 -12.59
CA ARG A 14 -5.00 -5.98 -11.80
C ARG A 14 -5.69 -7.04 -12.66
N LEU A 15 -6.22 -6.68 -13.83
CA LEU A 15 -6.82 -7.66 -14.74
C LEU A 15 -5.81 -8.71 -15.18
N ASN A 16 -4.61 -8.28 -15.56
CA ASN A 16 -3.56 -9.19 -15.96
C ASN A 16 -3.19 -10.18 -14.84
N GLN A 17 -3.10 -9.69 -13.60
CA GLN A 17 -2.75 -10.51 -12.44
C GLN A 17 -3.86 -11.51 -12.09
N GLN A 18 -5.12 -11.07 -12.10
CA GLN A 18 -6.27 -11.90 -11.72
C GLN A 18 -6.56 -13.00 -12.74
N PHE A 19 -6.42 -12.69 -14.02
CA PHE A 19 -6.73 -13.61 -15.12
C PHE A 19 -5.50 -14.20 -15.83
N ASN A 20 -4.28 -13.95 -15.32
CA ASN A 20 -3.01 -14.35 -15.94
C ASN A 20 -2.88 -13.90 -17.41
N LEU A 21 -3.37 -12.71 -17.72
CA LEU A 21 -3.28 -12.13 -19.06
C LEU A 21 -1.87 -11.56 -19.30
N LYS A 22 -1.43 -11.58 -20.55
CA LYS A 22 -0.12 -11.04 -20.98
C LYS A 22 -0.24 -9.72 -21.75
N ALA A 23 -1.36 -9.02 -21.59
CA ALA A 23 -1.54 -7.73 -22.28
C ALA A 23 -0.56 -6.68 -21.73
N PRO A 24 0.02 -5.80 -22.58
CA PRO A 24 0.90 -4.71 -22.14
C PRO A 24 0.17 -3.79 -21.15
N VAL A 25 0.89 -3.28 -20.14
CA VAL A 25 0.31 -2.40 -19.10
C VAL A 25 -0.14 -1.05 -19.70
N GLU A 26 0.47 -0.63 -20.81
CA GLU A 26 0.11 0.57 -21.55
C GLU A 26 -1.23 0.44 -22.29
N GLU A 27 -1.73 -0.78 -22.53
CA GLU A 27 -3.00 -1.01 -23.19
C GLU A 27 -4.15 -0.89 -22.18
N THR A 28 -4.66 0.33 -22.01
CA THR A 28 -5.68 0.66 -21.01
C THR A 28 -7.12 0.42 -21.49
N VAL A 29 -7.31 0.02 -22.74
CA VAL A 29 -8.62 -0.28 -23.33
C VAL A 29 -8.93 -1.77 -23.16
N LEU A 30 -10.18 -2.10 -22.85
CA LEU A 30 -10.65 -3.49 -22.79
C LEU A 30 -10.52 -4.17 -24.14
N THR A 31 -9.86 -5.32 -24.15
CA THR A 31 -9.77 -6.23 -25.30
C THR A 31 -10.90 -7.26 -25.30
N MET A 32 -11.06 -7.98 -26.40
CA MET A 32 -12.04 -9.06 -26.48
C MET A 32 -11.71 -10.18 -25.49
N ASP A 33 -10.42 -10.48 -25.32
CA ASP A 33 -9.97 -11.51 -24.38
C ASP A 33 -10.30 -11.15 -22.93
N ASP A 34 -10.17 -9.88 -22.54
CA ASP A 34 -10.57 -9.40 -21.22
C ASP A 34 -12.05 -9.66 -20.96
N ILE A 35 -12.91 -9.34 -21.94
CA ILE A 35 -14.36 -9.52 -21.84
C ILE A 35 -14.71 -11.00 -21.68
N ILE A 36 -14.09 -11.87 -22.48
CA ILE A 36 -14.31 -13.32 -22.40
C ILE A 36 -13.90 -13.86 -21.02
N GLN A 37 -12.74 -13.44 -20.50
CA GLN A 37 -12.28 -13.90 -19.19
C GLN A 37 -13.19 -13.41 -18.06
N VAL A 38 -13.66 -12.17 -18.11
CA VAL A 38 -14.63 -11.64 -17.13
C VAL A 38 -15.94 -12.44 -17.17
N ILE A 39 -16.44 -12.77 -18.37
CA ILE A 39 -17.67 -13.58 -18.51
C ILE A 39 -17.45 -14.98 -17.94
N ASN A 40 -16.32 -15.62 -18.24
CA ASN A 40 -15.98 -16.94 -17.69
C ASN A 40 -15.93 -16.90 -16.16
N PHE A 41 -15.28 -15.89 -15.60
CA PHE A 41 -15.19 -15.69 -14.14
C PHE A 41 -16.59 -15.55 -13.50
N LEU A 42 -17.50 -14.79 -14.12
CA LEU A 42 -18.89 -14.65 -13.63
C LEU A 42 -19.68 -15.97 -13.72
N ILE A 43 -19.41 -16.77 -14.73
CA ILE A 43 -20.04 -18.11 -14.87
C ILE A 43 -19.52 -19.05 -13.77
N ASP A 44 -18.22 -19.06 -13.51
CA ASP A 44 -17.58 -19.86 -12.45
C ASP A 44 -18.09 -19.46 -11.06
N MET A 45 -18.26 -18.17 -10.81
CA MET A 45 -18.90 -17.68 -9.58
C MET A 45 -20.33 -18.17 -9.43
N ARG A 46 -21.12 -18.12 -10.52
CA ARG A 46 -22.51 -18.61 -10.51
C ARG A 46 -22.60 -20.11 -10.24
N LYS A 47 -21.62 -20.88 -10.69
CA LYS A 47 -21.52 -22.33 -10.42
C LYS A 47 -21.05 -22.65 -9.01
N GLY A 48 -20.52 -21.67 -8.27
CA GLY A 48 -19.91 -21.88 -6.96
C GLY A 48 -18.47 -22.40 -7.00
N GLU A 49 -17.84 -22.41 -8.17
CA GLU A 49 -16.44 -22.84 -8.36
C GLU A 49 -15.45 -21.76 -7.88
N ARG A 50 -15.91 -20.50 -7.81
CA ARG A 50 -15.14 -19.35 -7.28
C ARG A 50 -15.99 -18.55 -6.32
N GLY A 51 -15.33 -18.02 -5.28
CA GLY A 51 -15.92 -17.08 -4.34
C GLY A 51 -15.92 -15.64 -4.86
N VAL A 52 -16.59 -14.76 -4.13
CA VAL A 52 -16.53 -13.30 -4.35
C VAL A 52 -15.18 -12.80 -3.85
N ASP A 53 -14.61 -11.82 -4.57
CA ASP A 53 -13.37 -11.19 -4.14
C ASP A 53 -13.55 -10.46 -2.79
N ASP A 54 -12.59 -10.64 -1.92
CA ASP A 54 -12.55 -9.95 -0.63
C ASP A 54 -12.16 -8.49 -0.83
N ILE A 55 -13.04 -7.58 -0.42
CA ILE A 55 -12.86 -6.13 -0.57
C ILE A 55 -11.75 -5.62 0.36
N ASP A 56 -11.55 -6.24 1.53
CA ASP A 56 -10.57 -5.81 2.53
C ASP A 56 -9.17 -6.39 2.31
N HIS A 57 -9.04 -7.30 1.37
CA HIS A 57 -7.76 -7.84 0.94
C HIS A 57 -6.86 -6.74 0.35
N LEU A 58 -5.60 -6.62 0.82
CA LEU A 58 -4.66 -5.58 0.35
C LEU A 58 -4.22 -5.74 -1.12
N GLY A 59 -4.53 -6.84 -1.76
CA GLY A 59 -4.48 -6.98 -3.22
C GLY A 59 -5.56 -6.16 -3.93
N ASN A 60 -6.69 -5.87 -3.29
CA ASN A 60 -7.81 -5.09 -3.83
C ASN A 60 -7.83 -3.65 -3.30
N ARG A 61 -7.14 -3.37 -2.18
CA ARG A 61 -7.00 -2.04 -1.58
C ARG A 61 -5.59 -1.51 -1.86
N ARG A 62 -5.51 -0.38 -2.54
CA ARG A 62 -4.24 0.26 -2.85
C ARG A 62 -4.09 1.61 -2.16
N VAL A 63 -2.87 2.06 -2.01
CA VAL A 63 -2.52 3.37 -1.47
C VAL A 63 -2.39 4.37 -2.61
N LYS A 64 -3.08 5.51 -2.52
CA LYS A 64 -2.84 6.67 -3.37
C LYS A 64 -1.74 7.51 -2.75
N THR A 65 -0.55 7.48 -3.33
CA THR A 65 0.58 8.26 -2.88
C THR A 65 0.34 9.76 -3.06
N ILE A 66 1.10 10.58 -2.34
CA ILE A 66 1.05 12.05 -2.50
C ILE A 66 1.37 12.45 -3.94
N GLY A 67 2.34 11.77 -4.57
CA GLY A 67 2.70 12.00 -5.97
C GLY A 67 1.52 11.80 -6.92
N GLU A 68 0.77 10.70 -6.77
CA GLU A 68 -0.43 10.44 -7.59
C GLU A 68 -1.51 11.50 -7.36
N GLN A 69 -1.75 11.89 -6.10
CA GLN A 69 -2.74 12.92 -5.78
C GLN A 69 -2.37 14.28 -6.38
N LEU A 70 -1.09 14.67 -6.30
CA LEU A 70 -0.58 15.89 -6.90
C LEU A 70 -0.66 15.86 -8.44
N THR A 71 -0.32 14.73 -9.06
CA THR A 71 -0.44 14.54 -10.51
C THR A 71 -1.88 14.75 -10.98
N ASN A 72 -2.85 14.22 -10.25
CA ASN A 72 -4.27 14.42 -10.55
C ASN A 72 -4.67 15.89 -10.45
N GLN A 73 -4.23 16.61 -9.40
CA GLN A 73 -4.50 18.04 -9.24
C GLN A 73 -3.82 18.87 -10.33
N PHE A 74 -2.60 18.52 -10.68
CA PHE A 74 -1.86 19.19 -11.75
C PHE A 74 -2.54 18.99 -13.11
N SER A 75 -3.02 17.79 -13.41
CA SER A 75 -3.79 17.48 -14.62
C SER A 75 -5.08 18.33 -14.71
N VAL A 76 -5.80 18.48 -13.59
CA VAL A 76 -6.98 19.35 -13.52
C VAL A 76 -6.59 20.82 -13.78
N ALA A 77 -5.48 21.28 -13.21
CA ALA A 77 -4.99 22.64 -13.42
C ALA A 77 -4.62 22.90 -14.89
N LEU A 78 -3.92 21.95 -15.54
CA LEU A 78 -3.57 22.04 -16.96
C LEU A 78 -4.83 22.03 -17.84
N SER A 79 -5.81 21.20 -17.55
CA SER A 79 -7.08 21.16 -18.29
C SER A 79 -7.83 22.51 -18.22
N ARG A 80 -7.85 23.12 -17.04
CA ARG A 80 -8.42 24.47 -16.86
C ARG A 80 -7.63 25.52 -17.63
N MET A 81 -6.30 25.45 -17.59
CA MET A 81 -5.43 26.37 -18.34
C MET A 81 -5.64 26.22 -19.84
N THR A 82 -5.70 25.00 -20.36
CA THR A 82 -5.97 24.72 -21.78
C THR A 82 -7.30 25.34 -22.21
N ARG A 83 -8.35 25.17 -21.42
CA ARG A 83 -9.65 25.77 -21.69
C ARG A 83 -9.57 27.28 -21.74
N THR A 84 -8.90 27.93 -20.80
CA THR A 84 -8.71 29.37 -20.77
C THR A 84 -7.92 29.89 -21.99
N ILE A 85 -6.90 29.12 -22.42
CA ILE A 85 -6.13 29.47 -23.64
C ILE A 85 -7.04 29.41 -24.85
N HIS A 86 -7.83 28.36 -25.04
CA HIS A 86 -8.79 28.29 -26.16
C HIS A 86 -9.80 29.42 -26.14
N GLU A 87 -10.36 29.75 -24.97
CA GLU A 87 -11.30 30.88 -24.84
C GLU A 87 -10.64 32.19 -25.23
N ARG A 88 -9.40 32.47 -24.81
CA ARG A 88 -8.66 33.70 -25.17
C ARG A 88 -8.27 33.75 -26.64
N MET A 89 -7.88 32.63 -27.24
CA MET A 89 -7.58 32.55 -28.67
C MET A 89 -8.81 32.88 -29.53
N ASN A 90 -9.99 32.41 -29.11
CA ASN A 90 -11.23 32.67 -29.85
C ASN A 90 -11.75 34.13 -29.73
N LEU A 91 -11.35 34.82 -28.66
CA LEU A 91 -11.83 36.20 -28.39
C LEU A 91 -10.92 37.27 -28.93
N ARG A 92 -9.69 36.97 -29.34
CA ARG A 92 -8.72 37.97 -29.84
C ARG A 92 -8.41 37.77 -31.31
N GLU A 93 -8.25 38.89 -32.03
CA GLU A 93 -7.76 38.88 -33.40
C GLU A 93 -6.29 38.46 -33.46
N SER A 94 -5.93 37.64 -34.43
CA SER A 94 -4.71 36.82 -34.47
C SER A 94 -3.37 37.57 -34.67
N GLU A 95 -3.38 38.86 -34.99
CA GLU A 95 -2.15 39.57 -35.44
C GLU A 95 -1.20 40.03 -34.30
N SER A 96 -1.62 39.97 -33.03
CA SER A 96 -0.81 40.49 -31.89
C SER A 96 -0.73 39.62 -30.65
N ILE A 97 -1.04 38.33 -30.76
CA ILE A 97 -1.10 37.44 -29.60
C ILE A 97 0.28 36.88 -29.26
N THR A 98 0.76 37.12 -28.04
CA THR A 98 1.97 36.46 -27.51
C THR A 98 1.62 35.28 -26.62
N PRO A 99 2.47 34.25 -26.48
CA PRO A 99 2.25 33.13 -25.55
C PRO A 99 2.04 33.59 -24.11
N GLN A 100 2.66 34.69 -23.69
CA GLN A 100 2.53 35.29 -22.37
C GLN A 100 1.12 35.82 -22.09
N ASP A 101 0.43 36.32 -23.10
CA ASP A 101 -0.95 36.80 -22.97
C ASP A 101 -1.97 35.68 -22.83
N LEU A 102 -1.64 34.51 -23.38
CA LEU A 102 -2.51 33.35 -23.36
C LEU A 102 -2.36 32.52 -22.06
N ILE A 103 -1.12 32.35 -21.59
CA ILE A 103 -0.80 31.48 -20.47
C ILE A 103 -0.99 32.23 -19.14
N ASN A 104 -1.82 31.66 -18.25
CA ASN A 104 -2.01 32.17 -16.91
C ASN A 104 -1.50 31.14 -15.88
N SER A 105 -0.28 31.30 -15.38
CA SER A 105 0.35 30.43 -14.39
C SER A 105 -0.39 30.41 -13.02
N ARG A 106 -1.15 31.47 -12.71
CA ARG A 106 -1.93 31.55 -11.47
C ARG A 106 -2.95 30.43 -11.35
N VAL A 107 -3.48 29.90 -12.45
CA VAL A 107 -4.41 28.78 -12.45
C VAL A 107 -3.77 27.54 -11.78
N VAL A 108 -2.53 27.23 -12.14
CA VAL A 108 -1.80 26.10 -11.58
C VAL A 108 -1.47 26.35 -10.09
N THR A 109 -0.90 27.51 -9.81
CA THR A 109 -0.55 27.91 -8.43
C THR A 109 -1.76 27.85 -7.49
N THR A 110 -2.92 28.36 -7.94
CA THR A 110 -4.15 28.36 -7.14
C THR A 110 -4.62 26.92 -6.84
N VAL A 111 -4.64 26.02 -7.83
CA VAL A 111 -5.08 24.63 -7.63
C VAL A 111 -4.17 23.90 -6.64
N ILE A 112 -2.86 24.04 -6.79
CA ILE A 112 -1.89 23.41 -5.88
C ILE A 112 -1.97 24.00 -4.48
N SER A 113 -2.04 25.30 -4.33
CA SER A 113 -2.19 25.95 -3.02
C SER A 113 -3.51 25.56 -2.34
N THR A 114 -4.60 25.45 -3.10
CA THR A 114 -5.88 24.97 -2.57
C THR A 114 -5.79 23.53 -2.09
N PHE A 115 -5.11 22.64 -2.82
CA PHE A 115 -4.90 21.26 -2.40
C PHE A 115 -4.19 21.21 -1.04
N PHE A 116 -3.06 21.90 -0.88
CA PHE A 116 -2.34 21.91 0.39
C PHE A 116 -3.07 22.62 1.52
N GLY A 117 -3.91 23.61 1.21
CA GLY A 117 -4.65 24.39 2.21
C GLY A 117 -5.96 23.77 2.67
N THR A 118 -6.63 22.97 1.84
CA THR A 118 -7.99 22.49 2.12
C THR A 118 -8.16 20.98 2.11
N SER A 119 -7.16 20.21 1.64
CA SER A 119 -7.26 18.75 1.64
C SER A 119 -7.23 18.20 3.06
N GLN A 120 -8.14 17.28 3.37
CA GLN A 120 -8.16 16.56 4.66
C GLN A 120 -6.89 15.75 4.91
N LEU A 121 -6.19 15.33 3.85
CA LEU A 121 -4.96 14.53 3.93
C LEU A 121 -3.71 15.41 4.06
N SER A 122 -3.80 16.69 3.73
CA SER A 122 -2.75 17.66 3.98
C SER A 122 -2.88 18.18 5.40
N GLN A 123 -1.95 17.79 6.27
CA GLN A 123 -1.99 18.08 7.69
C GLN A 123 -0.70 18.78 8.12
N PHE A 124 -0.78 19.53 9.22
CA PHE A 124 0.41 20.02 9.88
C PHE A 124 1.30 18.85 10.31
N GLY A 125 2.60 18.91 9.97
CA GLY A 125 3.56 17.89 10.39
C GLY A 125 3.71 17.86 11.91
N ASP A 126 3.65 16.67 12.49
CA ASP A 126 3.96 16.48 13.89
C ASP A 126 5.48 16.62 14.07
N GLN A 127 5.91 17.54 14.93
CA GLN A 127 7.31 17.87 15.20
C GLN A 127 7.66 17.80 16.68
N THR A 128 6.87 17.10 17.47
CA THR A 128 7.11 16.94 18.92
C THR A 128 8.46 16.28 19.17
N ASN A 129 8.75 15.21 18.43
CA ASN A 129 10.02 14.50 18.45
C ASN A 129 10.29 13.85 17.09
N PRO A 130 11.53 13.38 16.80
CA PRO A 130 11.85 12.72 15.53
C PRO A 130 10.97 11.49 15.21
N LEU A 131 10.60 10.71 16.23
CA LEU A 131 9.74 9.54 16.04
C LEU A 131 8.34 9.95 15.60
N ALA A 132 7.76 11.00 16.20
CA ALA A 132 6.46 11.53 15.80
C ALA A 132 6.46 12.00 14.35
N GLU A 133 7.54 12.63 13.89
CA GLU A 133 7.70 13.08 12.51
C GLU A 133 7.75 11.90 11.52
N ILE A 134 8.55 10.88 11.81
CA ILE A 134 8.67 9.68 10.97
C ILE A 134 7.34 8.92 10.91
N THR A 135 6.70 8.72 12.05
CA THR A 135 5.41 7.99 12.11
C THR A 135 4.30 8.75 11.40
N HIS A 136 4.27 10.07 11.46
CA HIS A 136 3.30 10.88 10.72
C HIS A 136 3.48 10.73 9.21
N LYS A 137 4.73 10.72 8.71
CA LYS A 137 5.04 10.54 7.28
C LYS A 137 4.71 9.13 6.76
N ARG A 138 4.70 8.11 7.64
CA ARG A 138 4.38 6.71 7.31
C ARG A 138 2.92 6.32 7.58
N ARG A 139 2.07 7.29 7.85
CA ARG A 139 0.65 7.06 8.16
C ARG A 139 -0.16 6.82 6.90
N ILE A 140 -1.06 5.83 6.96
CA ILE A 140 -2.00 5.48 5.89
C ILE A 140 -3.41 5.72 6.41
N SER A 141 -4.20 6.50 5.66
CA SER A 141 -5.58 6.84 6.02
C SER A 141 -6.55 6.24 5.02
N ALA A 142 -7.61 5.60 5.52
CA ALA A 142 -8.75 5.17 4.71
C ALA A 142 -9.75 6.30 4.44
N LEU A 143 -9.57 7.45 5.10
CA LEU A 143 -10.41 8.65 4.99
C LEU A 143 -9.95 9.56 3.85
N GLY A 144 -10.80 10.49 3.46
CA GLY A 144 -10.46 11.55 2.49
C GLY A 144 -11.10 11.38 1.13
N PRO A 145 -10.71 12.18 0.16
CA PRO A 145 -11.29 12.17 -1.18
C PRO A 145 -11.12 10.81 -1.88
N GLY A 146 -12.23 10.18 -2.24
CA GLY A 146 -12.25 8.84 -2.84
C GLY A 146 -12.07 7.70 -1.84
N GLY A 147 -12.02 7.99 -0.53
CA GLY A 147 -11.99 7.02 0.56
C GLY A 147 -13.33 6.91 1.27
N LEU A 148 -13.26 6.38 2.49
CA LEU A 148 -14.44 6.16 3.36
C LEU A 148 -14.77 7.41 4.18
N THR A 149 -16.01 7.50 4.65
CA THR A 149 -16.42 8.41 5.73
C THR A 149 -16.55 7.63 7.03
N ARG A 150 -16.34 8.29 8.17
CA ARG A 150 -16.39 7.64 9.49
C ARG A 150 -17.72 6.92 9.73
N GLU A 151 -18.81 7.53 9.30
CA GLU A 151 -20.17 7.02 9.50
C GLU A 151 -20.47 5.78 8.64
N ARG A 152 -19.81 5.65 7.48
CA ARG A 152 -19.98 4.54 6.55
C ARG A 152 -19.00 3.39 6.76
N ALA A 153 -17.99 3.59 7.60
CA ALA A 153 -17.01 2.57 7.90
C ALA A 153 -17.54 1.61 8.97
N GLY A 154 -17.94 0.42 8.57
CA GLY A 154 -18.34 -0.69 9.44
C GLY A 154 -17.16 -1.29 10.22
N PHE A 155 -17.43 -2.34 11.00
CA PHE A 155 -16.40 -3.06 11.75
C PHE A 155 -15.40 -3.78 10.82
N GLU A 156 -15.86 -4.37 9.74
CA GLU A 156 -15.03 -5.15 8.80
C GLU A 156 -13.83 -4.36 8.27
N VAL A 157 -14.06 -3.09 7.89
CA VAL A 157 -12.99 -2.21 7.37
C VAL A 157 -12.00 -1.77 8.43
N ARG A 158 -12.39 -1.83 9.72
CA ARG A 158 -11.58 -1.42 10.88
C ARG A 158 -10.79 -2.58 11.48
N ASP A 159 -11.14 -3.81 11.14
CA ASP A 159 -10.49 -5.01 11.65
C ASP A 159 -9.12 -5.24 11.00
N VAL A 160 -8.32 -6.06 11.67
CA VAL A 160 -7.03 -6.50 11.14
C VAL A 160 -7.25 -7.69 10.23
N HIS A 161 -7.04 -7.47 8.93
CA HIS A 161 -7.09 -8.53 7.93
C HIS A 161 -5.78 -9.32 7.89
N TYR A 162 -5.79 -10.63 7.53
CA TYR A 162 -4.56 -11.43 7.48
C TYR A 162 -3.51 -10.87 6.51
N THR A 163 -3.93 -10.19 5.43
CA THR A 163 -3.03 -9.54 4.47
C THR A 163 -2.29 -8.33 5.02
N HIS A 164 -2.69 -7.81 6.18
CA HIS A 164 -1.98 -6.74 6.88
C HIS A 164 -0.61 -7.19 7.40
N TYR A 165 -0.39 -8.50 7.52
CA TYR A 165 0.87 -9.05 8.00
C TYR A 165 2.07 -8.53 7.21
N GLY A 166 3.03 -7.93 7.91
CA GLY A 166 4.22 -7.34 7.31
C GLY A 166 3.99 -6.07 6.46
N ARG A 167 2.74 -5.57 6.34
CA ARG A 167 2.36 -4.39 5.55
C ARG A 167 1.84 -3.26 6.40
N LEU A 168 0.87 -3.54 7.25
CA LEU A 168 0.28 -2.57 8.17
C LEU A 168 0.45 -3.06 9.59
N CYS A 169 0.85 -2.16 10.50
CA CYS A 169 1.00 -2.51 11.90
C CYS A 169 -0.36 -2.79 12.54
N PRO A 170 -0.57 -3.95 13.18
CA PRO A 170 -1.85 -4.28 13.82
C PRO A 170 -2.09 -3.52 15.13
N ILE A 171 -1.03 -2.92 15.70
CA ILE A 171 -1.06 -2.28 17.02
C ILE A 171 -1.24 -0.78 16.90
N GLU A 172 -0.51 -0.12 16.00
CA GLU A 172 -0.49 1.33 15.90
C GLU A 172 -1.70 1.87 15.13
N THR A 173 -2.72 2.33 15.86
CA THR A 173 -3.92 2.99 15.34
C THR A 173 -4.38 4.05 16.34
N PRO A 174 -5.11 5.11 15.94
CA PRO A 174 -5.71 6.04 16.87
C PRO A 174 -6.77 5.36 17.75
N GLU A 175 -6.97 5.89 18.94
CA GLU A 175 -8.10 5.56 19.80
C GLU A 175 -9.31 6.44 19.43
N GLY A 176 -10.53 5.89 19.53
CA GLY A 176 -11.77 6.63 19.29
C GLY A 176 -12.35 6.43 17.88
N PRO A 177 -13.02 7.46 17.29
CA PRO A 177 -13.82 7.31 16.07
C PRO A 177 -13.03 6.84 14.82
N ASN A 178 -11.73 7.09 14.81
CA ASN A 178 -10.83 6.76 13.70
C ASN A 178 -10.12 5.42 13.87
N ILE A 179 -10.45 4.62 14.87
CA ILE A 179 -9.82 3.32 15.11
C ILE A 179 -9.93 2.43 13.85
N GLY A 180 -8.84 1.82 13.45
CA GLY A 180 -8.77 0.97 12.26
C GLY A 180 -8.81 1.70 10.91
N LEU A 181 -9.23 2.99 10.88
CA LEU A 181 -9.27 3.79 9.64
C LEU A 181 -7.97 4.52 9.34
N ILE A 182 -7.15 4.71 10.36
CA ILE A 182 -5.82 5.28 10.25
C ILE A 182 -4.84 4.24 10.77
N SER A 183 -3.93 3.81 9.92
CA SER A 183 -2.93 2.77 10.20
C SER A 183 -1.53 3.31 9.94
N SER A 184 -0.53 2.63 10.43
CA SER A 184 0.87 2.92 10.13
C SER A 184 1.49 1.81 9.29
N LEU A 185 2.30 2.18 8.31
CA LEU A 185 3.04 1.26 7.47
C LEU A 185 4.02 0.46 8.34
N ALA A 186 4.08 -0.85 8.16
CA ALA A 186 5.05 -1.70 8.83
C ALA A 186 6.50 -1.29 8.47
N MET A 187 7.45 -1.60 9.36
CA MET A 187 8.81 -1.05 9.32
C MET A 187 9.52 -1.31 7.99
N PHE A 188 9.38 -2.51 7.42
CA PHE A 188 10.06 -2.91 6.18
C PHE A 188 9.15 -2.88 4.95
N ALA A 189 7.87 -2.50 5.10
CA ALA A 189 6.93 -2.44 4.00
C ALA A 189 7.19 -1.24 3.09
N GLU A 190 6.99 -1.45 1.81
CA GLU A 190 7.09 -0.46 0.75
C GLU A 190 5.82 -0.42 -0.09
N VAL A 191 5.62 0.67 -0.81
CA VAL A 191 4.50 0.84 -1.75
C VAL A 191 5.07 0.77 -3.16
N ASN A 192 4.56 -0.15 -3.98
CA ASN A 192 5.01 -0.31 -5.36
C ASN A 192 4.48 0.80 -6.27
N ASP A 193 4.93 0.82 -7.53
CA ASP A 193 4.55 1.83 -8.54
C ASP A 193 3.04 1.86 -8.84
N HIS A 194 2.33 0.78 -8.55
CA HIS A 194 0.88 0.67 -8.73
C HIS A 194 0.08 1.03 -7.48
N GLY A 195 0.76 1.32 -6.35
CA GLY A 195 0.15 1.69 -5.08
C GLY A 195 -0.17 0.50 -4.15
N PHE A 196 0.24 -0.72 -4.46
CA PHE A 196 0.07 -1.86 -3.56
C PHE A 196 1.21 -1.93 -2.56
N ILE A 197 0.87 -2.33 -1.33
CA ILE A 197 1.86 -2.47 -0.26
C ILE A 197 2.52 -3.84 -0.38
N GLU A 198 3.84 -3.85 -0.40
CA GLU A 198 4.67 -5.03 -0.49
C GLU A 198 5.49 -5.23 0.78
N SER A 199 5.79 -6.48 1.08
CA SER A 199 6.60 -6.88 2.24
C SER A 199 7.79 -7.71 1.78
N PRO A 200 9.00 -7.54 2.40
CA PRO A 200 10.19 -8.24 1.99
C PRO A 200 10.25 -9.65 2.59
N TYR A 201 10.67 -10.62 1.78
CA TYR A 201 10.90 -12.00 2.18
C TYR A 201 12.19 -12.53 1.59
N ARG A 202 12.87 -13.45 2.29
CA ARG A 202 14.05 -14.16 1.81
C ARG A 202 13.61 -15.36 1.00
N LYS A 203 14.11 -15.47 -0.22
CA LYS A 203 13.83 -16.61 -1.10
C LYS A 203 14.53 -17.87 -0.65
N VAL A 204 13.82 -18.99 -0.65
CA VAL A 204 14.37 -20.32 -0.40
C VAL A 204 14.75 -20.96 -1.74
N ARG A 205 15.96 -21.49 -1.83
CA ARG A 205 16.41 -22.30 -2.97
C ARG A 205 16.25 -23.78 -2.62
N LYS A 206 15.52 -24.49 -3.44
CA LYS A 206 15.29 -25.95 -3.31
C LYS A 206 16.40 -26.68 -4.07
N ASN A 207 17.26 -27.40 -3.36
CA ASN A 207 18.33 -28.22 -3.92
C ASN A 207 18.13 -29.69 -3.55
N SER A 208 18.87 -30.61 -4.21
CA SER A 208 18.88 -32.03 -3.89
C SER A 208 19.40 -32.33 -2.47
N SER A 209 20.18 -31.44 -1.89
CA SER A 209 20.72 -31.53 -0.53
C SER A 209 19.85 -30.87 0.55
N GLY A 210 18.72 -30.25 0.19
CA GLY A 210 17.83 -29.57 1.10
C GLY A 210 17.41 -28.18 0.67
N SER A 211 16.59 -27.53 1.48
CA SER A 211 16.09 -26.17 1.26
C SER A 211 17.04 -25.15 1.90
N ILE A 212 17.61 -24.26 1.09
CA ILE A 212 18.61 -23.28 1.51
C ILE A 212 17.96 -21.88 1.53
N ILE A 213 18.01 -21.21 2.67
CA ILE A 213 17.59 -19.81 2.82
C ILE A 213 18.66 -18.93 2.16
N THR A 214 18.29 -18.21 1.12
CA THR A 214 19.20 -17.31 0.41
C THR A 214 19.21 -15.91 1.04
N ASN A 215 20.23 -15.11 0.74
CA ASN A 215 20.26 -13.70 1.10
C ASN A 215 19.50 -12.81 0.09
N LYS A 216 18.90 -13.41 -0.95
CA LYS A 216 18.09 -12.67 -1.91
C LYS A 216 16.75 -12.31 -1.28
N ILE A 217 16.50 -11.01 -1.16
CA ILE A 217 15.22 -10.46 -0.68
C ILE A 217 14.36 -10.15 -1.91
N GLU A 218 13.12 -10.59 -1.88
CA GLU A 218 12.08 -10.27 -2.86
C GLU A 218 10.91 -9.64 -2.12
N TYR A 219 10.35 -8.58 -2.70
CA TYR A 219 9.16 -7.93 -2.19
C TYR A 219 7.93 -8.60 -2.80
N LEU A 220 6.99 -9.02 -1.95
CA LEU A 220 5.77 -9.69 -2.36
C LEU A 220 4.56 -8.83 -2.06
N SER A 221 3.67 -8.69 -3.04
CA SER A 221 2.33 -8.16 -2.84
C SER A 221 1.46 -9.15 -2.06
N ALA A 222 0.28 -8.72 -1.60
CA ALA A 222 -0.63 -9.61 -0.87
C ALA A 222 -1.12 -10.78 -1.74
N ASP A 223 -1.36 -10.53 -3.03
CA ASP A 223 -1.79 -11.56 -3.96
C ASP A 223 -0.69 -12.58 -4.28
N ASP A 224 0.58 -12.13 -4.33
CA ASP A 224 1.70 -13.03 -4.59
C ASP A 224 1.99 -13.89 -3.35
N GLU A 225 1.83 -13.31 -2.15
CA GLU A 225 1.99 -14.01 -0.89
C GLU A 225 0.95 -15.13 -0.70
N ASP A 226 -0.27 -14.94 -1.17
CA ASP A 226 -1.32 -15.95 -1.12
C ASP A 226 -1.02 -17.23 -1.92
N ARG A 227 -0.04 -17.16 -2.82
CA ARG A 227 0.35 -18.29 -3.70
C ARG A 227 1.55 -19.06 -3.19
N VAL A 228 2.19 -18.61 -2.12
CA VAL A 228 3.46 -19.15 -1.63
C VAL A 228 3.39 -19.52 -0.16
N LEU A 229 4.24 -20.44 0.25
CA LEU A 229 4.41 -20.85 1.63
C LEU A 229 5.55 -20.05 2.27
N VAL A 230 5.21 -19.25 3.27
CA VAL A 230 6.14 -18.38 3.99
C VAL A 230 6.40 -18.94 5.37
N SER A 231 7.67 -19.19 5.71
CA SER A 231 8.10 -19.62 7.03
C SER A 231 8.53 -18.44 7.91
N GLN A 232 8.52 -18.64 9.22
CA GLN A 232 8.92 -17.64 10.21
C GLN A 232 10.43 -17.35 10.14
N ALA A 233 10.83 -16.13 10.53
CA ALA A 233 12.24 -15.73 10.64
C ALA A 233 13.06 -16.59 11.64
N SER A 234 12.38 -17.20 12.64
CA SER A 234 12.97 -18.06 13.66
C SER A 234 13.28 -19.48 13.21
N THR A 235 12.93 -19.86 11.96
CA THR A 235 13.21 -21.20 11.41
C THR A 235 14.67 -21.53 11.53
N LYS A 236 14.97 -22.70 12.16
CA LYS A 236 16.35 -23.13 12.43
C LYS A 236 17.07 -23.50 11.16
N ARG A 237 18.29 -23.02 11.05
CA ARG A 237 19.19 -23.25 9.92
C ARG A 237 20.61 -23.50 10.41
N ASP A 238 21.37 -24.22 9.63
CA ASP A 238 22.81 -24.39 9.87
C ASP A 238 23.63 -23.19 9.36
N GLU A 239 24.94 -23.23 9.51
CA GLU A 239 25.86 -22.18 9.02
C GLU A 239 25.84 -22.02 7.50
N SER A 240 25.46 -23.04 6.75
CA SER A 240 25.32 -23.01 5.28
C SER A 240 23.97 -22.48 4.81
N GLY A 241 23.05 -22.19 5.76
CA GLY A 241 21.70 -21.70 5.49
C GLY A 241 20.69 -22.79 5.17
N ILE A 242 21.03 -24.06 5.34
CA ILE A 242 20.13 -25.20 5.13
C ILE A 242 19.17 -25.28 6.32
N ILE A 243 17.89 -25.44 6.04
CA ILE A 243 16.86 -25.65 7.08
C ILE A 243 17.06 -27.01 7.73
N THR A 244 17.15 -27.03 9.05
CA THR A 244 17.44 -28.23 9.84
C THR A 244 16.21 -28.86 10.52
N GLU A 245 15.06 -28.20 10.46
CA GLU A 245 13.82 -28.69 11.04
C GLU A 245 13.11 -29.66 10.08
N ASP A 246 12.60 -30.79 10.58
CA ASP A 246 11.85 -31.78 9.79
C ASP A 246 10.46 -31.29 9.41
N LYS A 247 9.84 -30.49 10.29
CA LYS A 247 8.50 -29.90 10.10
C LYS A 247 8.53 -28.43 10.48
N ILE A 248 7.99 -27.61 9.59
CA ILE A 248 7.98 -26.15 9.72
C ILE A 248 6.54 -25.68 9.75
N ARG A 249 6.26 -24.74 10.65
CA ARG A 249 5.01 -24.00 10.62
C ARG A 249 5.13 -22.89 9.60
N ALA A 250 4.44 -23.00 8.49
CA ALA A 250 4.39 -21.98 7.44
C ALA A 250 3.05 -21.24 7.47
N ARG A 251 3.00 -20.11 6.80
CA ARG A 251 1.80 -19.29 6.64
C ARG A 251 1.41 -19.26 5.16
N MET A 252 0.11 -19.43 4.88
CA MET A 252 -0.49 -19.30 3.57
C MET A 252 -1.95 -18.89 3.72
N LYS A 253 -2.39 -17.80 3.11
CA LYS A 253 -3.79 -17.29 3.13
C LYS A 253 -4.42 -17.20 4.53
N GLY A 254 -3.66 -16.75 5.52
CA GLY A 254 -4.14 -16.67 6.90
C GLY A 254 -4.11 -17.96 7.70
N ASP A 255 -3.89 -19.12 7.08
CA ASP A 255 -3.72 -20.41 7.73
C ASP A 255 -2.25 -20.69 8.06
N PHE A 256 -2.03 -21.59 9.03
CA PHE A 256 -0.70 -21.97 9.50
C PHE A 256 -0.46 -23.47 9.33
N PRO A 257 -0.34 -23.99 8.10
CA PRO A 257 -0.06 -25.39 7.86
C PRO A 257 1.33 -25.79 8.36
N ILE A 258 1.45 -27.05 8.78
CA ILE A 258 2.74 -27.68 9.09
C ILE A 258 3.20 -28.38 7.81
N VAL A 259 4.34 -27.96 7.28
CA VAL A 259 4.87 -28.39 5.99
C VAL A 259 6.30 -28.92 6.13
N GLU A 260 6.75 -29.65 5.11
CA GLU A 260 8.16 -30.08 5.02
C GLU A 260 9.03 -28.92 4.50
N PRO A 261 10.34 -28.89 4.82
CA PRO A 261 11.26 -27.84 4.35
C PRO A 261 11.27 -27.63 2.84
N LYS A 262 11.04 -28.69 2.07
CA LYS A 262 11.02 -28.66 0.61
C LYS A 262 9.86 -27.85 0.02
N ASP A 263 8.77 -27.69 0.80
CA ASP A 263 7.57 -26.99 0.34
C ASP A 263 7.68 -25.47 0.58
N VAL A 264 8.52 -25.05 1.52
CA VAL A 264 8.71 -23.62 1.86
C VAL A 264 9.33 -22.86 0.70
N ASP A 265 8.70 -21.74 0.31
CA ASP A 265 9.16 -20.90 -0.79
C ASP A 265 9.93 -19.67 -0.31
N PHE A 266 9.48 -19.09 0.80
CA PHE A 266 10.05 -17.87 1.38
C PHE A 266 10.16 -17.98 2.90
N VAL A 267 11.04 -17.15 3.47
CA VAL A 267 11.23 -16.98 4.91
C VAL A 267 11.18 -15.51 5.25
N GLU A 268 10.56 -15.15 6.36
CA GLU A 268 10.52 -13.78 6.87
C GLU A 268 11.92 -13.23 7.12
N VAL A 269 12.08 -11.92 6.91
CA VAL A 269 13.36 -11.23 7.13
C VAL A 269 13.64 -11.05 8.61
N SER A 270 12.61 -10.68 9.39
CA SER A 270 12.70 -10.38 10.81
C SER A 270 11.37 -10.63 11.52
N PRO A 271 11.36 -11.03 12.79
CA PRO A 271 10.12 -11.12 13.58
C PRO A 271 9.40 -9.77 13.74
N ASN A 272 10.16 -8.67 13.75
CA ASN A 272 9.61 -7.31 13.87
C ASN A 272 8.97 -6.77 12.57
N GLN A 273 8.95 -7.57 11.52
CA GLN A 273 8.41 -7.20 10.21
C GLN A 273 6.95 -6.75 10.26
N ILE A 274 6.16 -7.25 11.22
CA ILE A 274 4.75 -6.91 11.38
C ILE A 274 4.50 -5.55 12.05
N LEU A 275 5.54 -4.99 12.68
CA LEU A 275 5.42 -3.82 13.53
C LEU A 275 5.74 -2.53 12.78
N SER A 276 5.10 -1.42 13.19
CA SER A 276 5.52 -0.07 12.80
C SER A 276 6.79 0.34 13.55
N VAL A 277 7.41 1.43 13.14
CA VAL A 277 8.62 1.97 13.77
C VAL A 277 8.37 2.29 15.25
N ALA A 278 7.25 2.91 15.60
CA ALA A 278 6.93 3.25 16.97
C ALA A 278 6.70 2.00 17.84
N ALA A 279 5.94 1.03 17.34
CA ALA A 279 5.67 -0.21 18.07
C ALA A 279 6.96 -1.05 18.26
N ALA A 280 7.84 -1.08 17.27
CA ALA A 280 9.09 -1.83 17.35
C ALA A 280 10.09 -1.30 18.40
N LEU A 281 9.92 -0.05 18.83
CA LEU A 281 10.76 0.55 19.88
C LEU A 281 10.29 0.24 21.31
N ILE A 282 9.15 -0.41 21.50
CA ILE A 282 8.66 -0.80 22.81
C ILE A 282 9.48 -2.03 23.29
N PRO A 283 10.22 -1.93 24.41
CA PRO A 283 10.96 -3.07 24.92
C PRO A 283 10.01 -4.14 25.48
N PHE A 284 10.32 -5.41 25.25
CA PHE A 284 9.52 -6.57 25.70
C PHE A 284 8.06 -6.55 25.21
N LEU A 285 7.84 -6.01 24.02
CA LEU A 285 6.51 -5.88 23.42
C LEU A 285 5.74 -7.21 23.38
N GLU A 286 6.44 -8.34 23.21
CA GLU A 286 5.87 -9.68 23.17
C GLU A 286 5.17 -10.11 24.49
N HIS A 287 5.44 -9.41 25.58
CA HIS A 287 4.81 -9.66 26.90
C HIS A 287 3.64 -8.69 27.17
N ASP A 288 3.46 -7.68 26.32
CA ASP A 288 2.42 -6.69 26.52
C ASP A 288 1.10 -7.08 25.81
N ASP A 289 -0.02 -6.74 26.45
CA ASP A 289 -1.32 -6.78 25.78
C ASP A 289 -1.38 -5.74 24.64
N ALA A 290 -2.08 -6.09 23.55
CA ALA A 290 -2.17 -5.23 22.38
C ALA A 290 -2.72 -3.82 22.69
N ASN A 291 -3.69 -3.71 23.61
CA ASN A 291 -4.26 -2.43 24.02
C ASN A 291 -3.22 -1.54 24.75
N ARG A 292 -2.37 -2.16 25.59
CA ARG A 292 -1.29 -1.44 26.29
C ARG A 292 -0.16 -1.05 25.35
N ALA A 293 0.19 -1.92 24.40
CA ALA A 293 1.15 -1.62 23.35
C ALA A 293 0.70 -0.45 22.48
N LEU A 294 -0.60 -0.37 22.12
CA LEU A 294 -1.19 0.76 21.40
C LEU A 294 -1.02 2.05 22.21
N MET A 295 -1.38 2.05 23.49
CA MET A 295 -1.21 3.22 24.35
C MET A 295 0.27 3.64 24.46
N GLY A 296 1.18 2.70 24.66
CA GLY A 296 2.62 2.92 24.73
C GLY A 296 3.17 3.54 23.43
N SER A 297 2.78 3.02 22.28
CA SER A 297 3.14 3.56 20.96
C SER A 297 2.66 5.02 20.79
N ASN A 298 1.43 5.33 21.21
CA ASN A 298 0.89 6.69 21.18
C ASN A 298 1.64 7.63 22.14
N MET A 299 1.98 7.17 23.33
CA MET A 299 2.73 7.97 24.33
C MET A 299 4.15 8.31 23.87
N GLN A 300 4.85 7.38 23.22
CA GLN A 300 6.20 7.63 22.68
C GLN A 300 6.22 8.81 21.69
N ARG A 301 5.19 8.95 20.87
CA ARG A 301 5.07 10.06 19.91
C ARG A 301 4.81 11.41 20.59
N GLN A 302 4.23 11.42 21.77
CA GLN A 302 3.90 12.63 22.54
C GLN A 302 5.05 13.06 23.47
N ALA A 303 6.03 12.20 23.70
CA ALA A 303 7.14 12.47 24.59
C ALA A 303 8.02 13.62 24.06
N VAL A 304 8.24 14.64 24.88
CA VAL A 304 9.14 15.75 24.55
C VAL A 304 10.57 15.30 24.82
N PRO A 305 11.49 15.40 23.83
CA PRO A 305 12.87 15.01 24.02
C PRO A 305 13.58 15.98 24.97
N LEU A 306 14.45 15.43 25.83
CA LEU A 306 15.27 16.25 26.76
C LEU A 306 16.25 17.15 26.02
N MET A 307 16.76 16.70 24.88
CA MET A 307 17.60 17.47 23.97
C MET A 307 17.00 17.48 22.57
N LYS A 308 16.92 18.65 21.96
CA LYS A 308 16.50 18.77 20.56
C LYS A 308 17.62 18.27 19.63
N PRO A 309 17.29 17.58 18.52
CA PRO A 309 18.27 17.24 17.52
C PRO A 309 18.91 18.51 16.95
N GLN A 310 20.20 18.46 16.66
CA GLN A 310 20.95 19.63 16.14
C GLN A 310 20.59 19.96 14.69
N SER A 311 20.04 18.99 13.94
CA SER A 311 19.59 19.18 12.57
C SER A 311 18.15 18.67 12.41
N PRO A 312 17.35 19.33 11.57
CA PRO A 312 16.04 18.79 11.20
C PRO A 312 16.22 17.44 10.47
N ILE A 313 15.32 16.55 10.75
CA ILE A 313 15.28 15.22 10.10
C ILE A 313 14.71 15.33 8.70
#